data_f005777c1e424c0b4b197e0b37c9d1f7
#
_entry.id   f005777c1e424c0b4b197e0b37c9d1f7
#
_cell.length_a   1.000
_cell.length_b   1.000
_cell.length_c   1.000
_cell.angle_alpha   90.00
_cell.angle_beta   90.00
_cell.angle_gamma   90.00
#
_symmetry.space_group_name_H-M   'P 1'
#
loop_
_entity.id
_entity.type
_entity.pdbx_description
1 polymer ?
#
loop_
_entity_poly.entity_id
_entity_poly.type
_entity_poly.pdbx_seq_one_letter_code
_entity_poly.pdbx_strand_id
1 'polypeptide(L)'
;MDGIILVNKPSGMTSHDVVNKLRRILKTKKVGHCGTLDPDATGVLVVCVNKATKVLQFLTSESKEYVATLSLGTSTDTYDASGKIIETKEFHALDNNEIVACFNNFIGSQEQKPPIYSAIKVNGKK
;
A
#
# COMPACT_ATOMS: atom_id res chain seq x y z
N MET A 1 -19.89 19.48 4.58
CA MET A 1 -19.56 18.40 5.52
C MET A 1 -18.04 18.40 5.73
N ASP A 2 -17.59 18.47 6.96
CA ASP A 2 -16.17 18.36 7.35
C ASP A 2 -16.03 17.06 8.14
N GLY A 3 -15.00 16.25 7.90
CA GLY A 3 -14.80 15.04 8.69
C GLY A 3 -13.88 14.02 8.05
N ILE A 4 -13.77 12.87 8.71
CA ILE A 4 -13.00 11.71 8.28
C ILE A 4 -13.98 10.61 7.87
N ILE A 5 -13.70 9.97 6.75
CA ILE A 5 -14.46 8.84 6.20
C ILE A 5 -13.52 7.65 6.11
N LEU A 6 -13.94 6.51 6.65
CA LEU A 6 -13.27 5.23 6.45
C LEU A 6 -13.91 4.53 5.26
N VAL A 7 -13.11 4.25 4.24
CA VAL A 7 -13.56 3.59 3.02
C VAL A 7 -12.93 2.22 2.94
N ASN A 8 -13.73 1.18 2.79
CA ASN A 8 -13.22 -0.13 2.40
C ASN A 8 -12.91 -0.07 0.89
N LYS A 9 -11.63 0.16 0.56
CA LYS A 9 -11.19 0.26 -0.84
C LYS A 9 -11.29 -1.11 -1.50
N PRO A 10 -12.03 -1.24 -2.61
CA PRO A 10 -12.04 -2.49 -3.37
C PRO A 10 -10.73 -2.67 -4.16
N SER A 11 -10.45 -3.90 -4.58
CA SER A 11 -9.42 -4.19 -5.58
C SER A 11 -9.75 -3.54 -6.92
N GLY A 12 -8.73 -3.27 -7.73
CA GLY A 12 -8.85 -2.68 -9.06
C GLY A 12 -9.01 -1.15 -9.08
N MET A 13 -8.98 -0.50 -7.93
CA MET A 13 -9.03 0.97 -7.81
C MET A 13 -7.78 1.52 -7.12
N THR A 14 -7.24 2.62 -7.62
CA THR A 14 -6.24 3.38 -6.89
C THR A 14 -6.86 4.14 -5.72
N SER A 15 -6.04 4.49 -4.71
CA SER A 15 -6.49 5.38 -3.62
C SER A 15 -6.99 6.72 -4.14
N HIS A 16 -6.41 7.22 -5.24
CA HIS A 16 -6.83 8.47 -5.87
C HIS A 16 -8.20 8.36 -6.58
N ASP A 17 -8.53 7.20 -7.14
CA ASP A 17 -9.86 6.96 -7.74
C ASP A 17 -10.96 7.03 -6.69
N VAL A 18 -10.70 6.51 -5.49
CA VAL A 18 -11.62 6.64 -4.34
C VAL A 18 -11.82 8.12 -4.00
N VAL A 19 -10.73 8.90 -3.91
CA VAL A 19 -10.81 10.34 -3.65
C VAL A 19 -11.64 11.05 -4.72
N ASN A 20 -11.42 10.73 -6.00
CA ASN A 20 -12.16 11.34 -7.11
C ASN A 20 -13.65 10.99 -7.09
N LYS A 21 -13.97 9.75 -6.71
CA LYS A 21 -15.37 9.32 -6.53
C LYS A 21 -16.05 10.08 -5.38
N LEU A 22 -15.37 10.22 -4.25
CA LEU A 22 -15.87 10.98 -3.11
C LEU A 22 -16.02 12.48 -3.42
N ARG A 23 -15.09 13.09 -4.17
CA ARG A 23 -15.22 14.49 -4.63
C ARG A 23 -16.52 14.73 -5.39
N ARG A 24 -16.90 13.79 -6.27
CA ARG A 24 -18.14 13.86 -7.04
C ARG A 24 -19.38 13.70 -6.14
N ILE A 25 -19.38 12.69 -5.27
CA ILE A 25 -20.52 12.41 -4.37
C ILE A 25 -20.75 13.58 -3.40
N LEU A 26 -19.68 14.07 -2.78
CA LEU A 26 -19.73 15.12 -1.76
C LEU A 26 -19.73 16.54 -2.33
N LYS A 27 -19.64 16.67 -3.65
CA LYS A 27 -19.60 17.96 -4.39
C LYS A 27 -18.55 18.92 -3.81
N THR A 28 -17.36 18.42 -3.47
CA THR A 28 -16.25 19.21 -2.95
C THR A 28 -14.92 18.77 -3.56
N LYS A 29 -14.02 19.74 -3.80
CA LYS A 29 -12.66 19.48 -4.29
C LYS A 29 -11.67 19.13 -3.17
N LYS A 30 -11.98 19.51 -1.92
CA LYS A 30 -11.10 19.32 -0.77
C LYS A 30 -11.31 17.92 -0.16
N VAL A 31 -10.75 16.91 -0.80
CA VAL A 31 -10.74 15.52 -0.34
C VAL A 31 -9.33 14.97 -0.54
N GLY A 32 -8.79 14.35 0.50
CA GLY A 32 -7.48 13.70 0.47
C GLY A 32 -7.48 12.42 1.29
N HIS A 33 -6.60 11.48 0.96
CA HIS A 33 -6.45 10.21 1.70
C HIS A 33 -5.17 10.20 2.52
N CYS A 34 -5.16 9.37 3.56
CA CYS A 34 -4.03 9.09 4.42
C CYS A 34 -3.48 7.69 4.13
N GLY A 35 -2.31 7.65 3.51
CA GLY A 35 -1.67 6.42 3.06
C GLY A 35 -2.20 5.92 1.71
N THR A 36 -1.30 5.45 0.88
CA THR A 36 -1.63 4.85 -0.42
C THR A 36 -1.77 3.34 -0.25
N LEU A 37 -2.87 2.80 -0.75
CA LEU A 37 -3.03 1.37 -0.99
C LEU A 37 -2.82 1.12 -2.48
N ASP A 38 -2.12 0.05 -2.81
CA ASP A 38 -1.93 -0.38 -4.19
C ASP A 38 -3.28 -0.73 -4.84
N PRO A 39 -3.37 -0.71 -6.18
CA PRO A 39 -4.63 -0.98 -6.87
C PRO A 39 -5.27 -2.31 -6.45
N ASP A 40 -4.48 -3.36 -6.31
CA ASP A 40 -4.96 -4.70 -5.95
C ASP A 40 -5.21 -4.89 -4.45
N ALA A 41 -4.61 -4.04 -3.61
CA ALA A 41 -4.84 -4.09 -2.17
C ALA A 41 -6.28 -3.63 -1.84
N THR A 42 -6.89 -4.31 -0.89
CA THR A 42 -8.20 -3.97 -0.33
C THR A 42 -8.05 -3.52 1.13
N GLY A 43 -9.07 -2.88 1.69
CA GLY A 43 -9.11 -2.56 3.10
C GLY A 43 -9.31 -1.08 3.39
N VAL A 44 -9.02 -0.68 4.62
CA VAL A 44 -9.36 0.64 5.14
C VAL A 44 -8.48 1.72 4.52
N LEU A 45 -9.12 2.62 3.78
CA LEU A 45 -8.54 3.88 3.31
C LEU A 45 -9.15 5.03 4.11
N VAL A 46 -8.32 5.71 4.88
CA VAL A 46 -8.74 6.90 5.64
C VAL A 46 -8.77 8.10 4.73
N VAL A 47 -9.93 8.74 4.61
CA VAL A 47 -10.14 9.90 3.73
C VAL A 47 -10.64 11.10 4.55
N CYS A 48 -10.01 12.24 4.36
CA CYS A 48 -10.37 13.50 5.01
C CYS A 48 -11.07 14.44 4.02
N VAL A 49 -12.12 15.13 4.51
CA VAL A 49 -12.97 16.01 3.72
C VAL A 49 -12.92 17.42 4.28
N ASN A 50 -12.77 18.41 3.39
CA ASN A 50 -12.76 19.85 3.67
C ASN A 50 -11.75 20.23 4.77
N LYS A 51 -12.19 20.74 5.92
CA LYS A 51 -11.29 21.21 6.99
C LYS A 51 -10.46 20.07 7.58
N ALA A 52 -10.97 18.84 7.57
CA ALA A 52 -10.25 17.68 8.05
C ALA A 52 -9.03 17.31 7.21
N THR A 53 -8.88 17.82 5.98
CA THR A 53 -7.65 17.59 5.19
C THR A 53 -6.39 18.15 5.86
N LYS A 54 -6.52 19.07 6.82
CA LYS A 54 -5.39 19.62 7.59
C LYS A 54 -4.78 18.60 8.55
N VAL A 55 -5.52 17.59 8.97
CA VAL A 55 -4.99 16.55 9.88
C VAL A 55 -4.30 15.39 9.16
N LEU A 56 -4.34 15.34 7.82
CA LEU A 56 -3.70 14.27 7.05
C LEU A 56 -2.22 14.06 7.40
N GLN A 57 -1.49 15.14 7.60
CA GLN A 57 -0.06 15.10 7.94
C GLN A 57 0.22 14.33 9.24
N PHE A 58 -0.70 14.35 10.20
CA PHE A 58 -0.56 13.63 11.47
C PHE A 58 -0.98 12.16 11.33
N LEU A 59 -2.02 11.88 10.54
CA LEU A 59 -2.53 10.52 10.33
C LEU A 59 -1.62 9.67 9.42
N THR A 60 -0.79 10.30 8.58
CA THR A 60 0.10 9.58 7.66
C THR A 60 1.20 8.82 8.40
N SER A 61 1.63 9.30 9.57
CA SER A 61 2.67 8.67 10.39
C SER A 61 2.17 7.52 11.28
N GLU A 62 0.85 7.30 11.35
CA GLU A 62 0.26 6.22 12.15
C GLU A 62 0.66 4.84 11.62
N SER A 63 0.69 3.86 12.54
CA SER A 63 0.99 2.46 12.22
C SER A 63 -0.07 1.87 11.28
N LYS A 64 0.33 0.88 10.49
CA LYS A 64 -0.53 0.17 9.55
C LYS A 64 -0.32 -1.33 9.71
N GLU A 65 -1.39 -2.08 9.55
CA GLU A 65 -1.37 -3.54 9.56
C GLU A 65 -1.83 -4.05 8.19
N TYR A 66 -1.10 -5.04 7.66
CA TYR A 66 -1.39 -5.67 6.38
C TYR A 66 -1.43 -7.18 6.54
N VAL A 67 -2.40 -7.81 5.90
CA VAL A 67 -2.42 -9.27 5.68
C VAL A 67 -2.02 -9.50 4.23
N ALA A 68 -0.93 -10.21 4.01
CA ALA A 68 -0.40 -10.48 2.69
C ALA A 68 -0.24 -11.98 2.44
N THR A 69 -0.43 -12.38 1.18
CA THR A 69 -0.11 -13.74 0.72
C THR A 69 1.21 -13.70 -0.04
N LEU A 70 2.18 -14.46 0.44
CA LEU A 70 3.48 -14.63 -0.21
C LEU A 70 3.46 -15.92 -1.04
N SER A 71 3.83 -15.82 -2.32
CA SER A 71 4.04 -16.98 -3.20
C SER A 71 5.53 -17.23 -3.37
N LEU A 72 5.98 -18.43 -3.00
CA LEU A 72 7.39 -18.82 -3.12
C LEU A 72 7.72 -19.30 -4.53
N GLY A 73 9.01 -19.32 -4.86
CA GLY A 73 9.54 -19.89 -6.10
C GLY A 73 9.58 -18.90 -7.28
N THR A 74 9.03 -17.70 -7.18
CA THR A 74 9.07 -16.71 -8.25
C THR A 74 9.44 -15.32 -7.74
N SER A 75 10.20 -14.58 -8.52
CA SER A 75 10.49 -13.16 -8.29
C SER A 75 10.00 -12.33 -9.47
N THR A 76 9.49 -11.13 -9.19
CA THR A 76 8.99 -10.20 -10.20
C THR A 76 9.77 -8.88 -10.19
N ASP A 77 9.70 -8.15 -11.27
CA ASP A 77 10.37 -6.84 -11.42
C ASP A 77 9.73 -5.73 -10.58
N THR A 78 8.50 -5.94 -10.10
CA THR A 78 7.77 -5.01 -9.22
C THR A 78 7.80 -5.42 -7.75
N TYR A 79 8.29 -6.61 -7.42
CA TYR A 79 8.25 -7.25 -6.10
C TYR A 79 6.83 -7.59 -5.61
N ASP A 80 5.85 -7.55 -6.50
CA ASP A 80 4.47 -7.99 -6.25
C ASP A 80 3.94 -8.87 -7.40
N ALA A 81 2.72 -9.36 -7.27
CA ALA A 81 2.11 -10.26 -8.25
C ALA A 81 1.74 -9.58 -9.59
N SER A 82 1.82 -8.25 -9.69
CA SER A 82 1.47 -7.50 -10.91
C SER A 82 2.62 -7.44 -11.93
N GLY A 83 3.86 -7.72 -11.48
CA GLY A 83 5.05 -7.63 -12.31
C GLY A 83 5.31 -8.84 -13.20
N LYS A 84 6.29 -8.68 -14.09
CA LYS A 84 6.78 -9.79 -14.90
C LYS A 84 7.69 -10.68 -14.07
N ILE A 85 7.54 -12.00 -14.22
CA ILE A 85 8.45 -12.97 -13.59
C ILE A 85 9.84 -12.79 -14.21
N ILE A 86 10.84 -12.48 -13.37
CA ILE A 86 12.25 -12.31 -13.75
C ILE A 86 13.11 -13.50 -13.32
N GLU A 87 12.65 -14.27 -12.33
CA GLU A 87 13.36 -15.44 -11.84
C GLU A 87 12.37 -16.48 -11.33
N THR A 88 12.67 -17.75 -11.58
CA THR A 88 11.97 -18.90 -11.00
C THR A 88 12.99 -19.80 -10.34
N LYS A 89 12.72 -20.18 -9.09
CA LYS A 89 13.57 -21.10 -8.31
C LYS A 89 12.74 -22.25 -7.76
N GLU A 90 13.29 -23.44 -7.85
CA GLU A 90 12.76 -24.55 -7.07
C GLU A 90 13.04 -24.35 -5.58
N PHE A 91 12.12 -24.75 -4.75
CA PHE A 91 12.27 -24.70 -3.29
C PHE A 91 11.74 -25.99 -2.68
N HIS A 92 12.30 -26.38 -1.54
CA HIS A 92 11.77 -27.49 -0.74
C HIS A 92 10.57 -27.01 0.09
N ALA A 93 9.74 -27.94 0.52
CA ALA A 93 8.66 -27.64 1.46
C ALA A 93 9.27 -27.08 2.76
N LEU A 94 8.91 -25.85 3.11
CA LEU A 94 9.35 -25.16 4.31
C LEU A 94 8.48 -25.58 5.49
N ASP A 95 9.11 -25.79 6.65
CA ASP A 95 8.37 -25.94 7.90
C ASP A 95 8.05 -24.56 8.53
N ASN A 96 7.15 -24.57 9.51
CA ASN A 96 6.75 -23.33 10.19
C ASN A 96 7.91 -22.65 10.93
N ASN A 97 8.90 -23.40 11.42
CA ASN A 97 10.03 -22.81 12.16
C ASN A 97 10.96 -22.08 11.20
N GLU A 98 11.20 -22.62 10.01
CA GLU A 98 11.97 -21.96 8.95
C GLU A 98 11.30 -20.64 8.52
N ILE A 99 9.98 -20.66 8.34
CA ILE A 99 9.19 -19.47 7.98
C ILE A 99 9.29 -18.39 9.08
N VAL A 100 9.04 -18.79 10.34
CA VAL A 100 9.11 -17.86 11.48
C VAL A 100 10.53 -17.31 11.65
N ALA A 101 11.57 -18.15 11.52
CA ALA A 101 12.95 -17.70 11.60
C ALA A 101 13.28 -16.68 10.51
N CYS A 102 12.77 -16.88 9.29
CA CYS A 102 12.93 -15.93 8.21
C CYS A 102 12.25 -14.59 8.54
N PHE A 103 10.98 -14.59 8.97
CA PHE A 103 10.25 -13.37 9.31
C PHE A 103 10.87 -12.60 10.47
N ASN A 104 11.47 -13.26 11.43
CA ASN A 104 12.16 -12.61 12.55
C ASN A 104 13.32 -11.71 12.08
N ASN A 105 13.92 -11.98 10.92
CA ASN A 105 14.95 -11.14 10.34
C ASN A 105 14.41 -9.79 9.81
N PHE A 106 13.10 -9.66 9.65
CA PHE A 106 12.44 -8.44 9.15
C PHE A 106 11.80 -7.61 10.27
N ILE A 107 12.02 -7.98 11.53
CA ILE A 107 11.54 -7.19 12.68
C ILE A 107 12.46 -6.01 12.92
N GLY A 108 11.88 -4.83 13.16
CA GLY A 108 12.60 -3.59 13.44
C GLY A 108 12.83 -2.75 12.19
N SER A 109 13.76 -1.79 12.28
CA SER A 109 14.09 -0.90 11.16
C SER A 109 14.86 -1.65 10.08
N GLN A 110 14.38 -1.55 8.85
CA GLN A 110 14.96 -2.19 7.67
C GLN A 110 15.30 -1.16 6.60
N GLU A 111 16.41 -1.39 5.90
CA GLU A 111 16.71 -0.67 4.67
C GLU A 111 16.20 -1.48 3.47
N GLN A 112 15.39 -0.85 2.63
CA GLN A 112 14.85 -1.48 1.43
C GLN A 112 15.21 -0.65 0.20
N LYS A 113 15.84 -1.29 -0.79
CA LYS A 113 15.98 -0.71 -2.13
C LYS A 113 14.62 -0.84 -2.83
N PRO A 114 13.95 0.28 -3.14
CA PRO A 114 12.66 0.22 -3.79
C PRO A 114 12.77 -0.34 -5.22
N PRO A 115 11.74 -1.02 -5.74
CA PRO A 115 11.71 -1.46 -7.14
C PRO A 115 11.72 -0.25 -8.07
N ILE A 116 12.20 -0.45 -9.32
CA ILE A 116 12.31 0.63 -10.34
C ILE A 116 10.94 1.26 -10.62
N TYR A 117 9.87 0.49 -10.55
CA TYR A 117 8.49 0.93 -10.77
C TYR A 117 7.79 1.47 -9.50
N SER A 118 8.56 1.84 -8.47
CA SER A 118 7.98 2.42 -7.25
C SER A 118 7.48 3.85 -7.47
N ALA A 119 6.54 4.28 -6.62
CA ALA A 119 6.05 5.66 -6.61
C ALA A 119 7.04 6.66 -6.00
N ILE A 120 8.21 6.19 -5.54
CA ILE A 120 9.23 7.03 -4.91
C ILE A 120 9.87 7.93 -5.96
N LYS A 121 9.92 9.21 -5.67
CA LYS A 121 10.59 10.19 -6.53
C LYS A 121 12.03 10.39 -6.06
N VAL A 122 12.99 10.18 -6.94
CA VAL A 122 14.40 10.53 -6.70
C VAL A 122 14.68 11.85 -7.44
N ASN A 123 15.09 12.89 -6.71
CA ASN A 123 15.33 14.24 -7.26
C ASN A 123 14.13 14.80 -8.04
N GLY A 124 12.89 14.53 -7.57
CA GLY A 124 11.67 15.01 -8.20
C GLY A 124 11.22 14.27 -9.46
N LYS A 125 11.98 13.27 -9.93
CA LYS A 125 11.63 12.39 -11.05
C LYS A 125 11.16 11.03 -10.53
N LYS A 126 10.11 10.47 -11.17
CA LYS A 126 9.68 9.08 -10.98
C LYS A 126 10.66 8.15 -11.65
#